data_a7885ff1e5d0a2ae00a0c43d17233591
#
_entry.id   a7885ff1e5d0a2ae00a0c43d17233591
#
_cell.length_a   1.000
_cell.length_b   1.000
_cell.length_c   1.000
_cell.angle_alpha   90.00
_cell.angle_beta   90.00
_cell.angle_gamma   90.00
#
_symmetry.space_group_name_H-M   'P 1'
#
loop_
_entity.id
_entity.type
_entity.pdbx_description
1 polymer ?
#
loop_
_entity_poly.entity_id
_entity_poly.type
_entity_poly.pdbx_seq_one_letter_code
_entity_poly.pdbx_strand_id
1 'polypeptide(L)'
;RSTLFPYTTLFRSYFSVTHQEQCPFRVQTELANIQVLGTQFQVTANANQTSATVESGKVRFYNKEQKEAILTKGMYAFINQKGQMQINKQSDPNTFAWKTHVFVYNEAPLKKVVKELEEVYKVHIGGIPQKEYYLTTTFDNTPIEDIIEIINQTLDTKLDITQ
;
A
#
# COMPACT_ATOMS: atom_id res chain seq x y z
N ARG A 1 18.25 -16.33 2.10
CA ARG A 1 17.66 -16.15 0.76
C ARG A 1 16.18 -16.55 0.83
N SER A 2 15.28 -15.58 0.85
CA SER A 2 13.86 -15.86 0.67
C SER A 2 13.50 -15.52 -0.78
N THR A 3 13.29 -16.56 -1.57
CA THR A 3 12.75 -16.43 -2.92
C THR A 3 11.26 -16.74 -2.81
N LEU A 4 10.42 -15.76 -3.07
CA LEU A 4 8.95 -15.89 -2.99
C LEU A 4 8.36 -15.87 -4.41
N PHE A 5 7.58 -16.88 -4.73
CA PHE A 5 6.85 -17.06 -5.98
C PHE A 5 5.38 -17.42 -5.68
N PRO A 6 4.42 -17.09 -6.50
CA PRO A 6 4.14 -17.57 -7.84
C PRO A 6 3.54 -16.55 -8.83
N TYR A 7 3.46 -16.92 -10.08
CA TYR A 7 3.30 -16.17 -11.32
C TYR A 7 1.99 -15.38 -11.55
N THR A 8 0.99 -15.43 -10.71
CA THR A 8 -0.33 -14.80 -11.01
C THR A 8 -0.99 -14.08 -9.84
N THR A 9 -0.45 -14.15 -8.65
CA THR A 9 -1.09 -13.59 -7.46
C THR A 9 -0.41 -12.28 -7.03
N LEU A 10 -1.20 -11.29 -6.67
CA LEU A 10 -0.70 -10.08 -6.02
C LEU A 10 -0.01 -10.48 -4.70
N PHE A 11 1.30 -10.35 -4.66
CA PHE A 11 2.07 -10.50 -3.43
C PHE A 11 2.20 -9.14 -2.76
N ARG A 12 1.81 -9.05 -1.48
CA ARG A 12 2.03 -7.87 -0.64
C ARG A 12 2.66 -8.35 0.66
N SER A 13 3.82 -7.84 0.99
CA SER A 13 4.51 -8.15 2.23
C SER A 13 5.11 -6.91 2.86
N TYR A 14 5.04 -6.85 4.18
CA TYR A 14 5.69 -5.84 4.98
C TYR A 14 6.90 -6.47 5.69
N PHE A 15 8.00 -5.77 5.64
CA PHE A 15 9.27 -6.18 6.25
C PHE A 15 9.69 -5.16 7.31
N SER A 16 10.02 -5.67 8.50
CA SER A 16 10.69 -4.90 9.56
C SER A 16 12.07 -5.53 9.78
N VAL A 17 13.09 -4.91 9.22
CA VAL A 17 14.46 -5.43 9.24
C VAL A 17 15.27 -4.67 10.27
N THR A 18 15.82 -5.41 11.25
CA THR A 18 16.76 -4.85 12.22
C THR A 18 18.05 -4.40 11.54
N HIS A 19 18.60 -3.28 11.98
CA HIS A 19 19.79 -2.71 11.37
C HIS A 19 21.02 -3.62 11.54
N GLN A 20 21.64 -4.00 10.40
CA GLN A 20 22.88 -4.80 10.34
C GLN A 20 23.73 -4.31 9.17
N GLU A 21 24.83 -3.62 9.45
CA GLU A 21 25.70 -3.06 8.41
C GLU A 21 26.40 -4.12 7.55
N GLN A 22 26.78 -5.23 8.16
CA GLN A 22 27.56 -6.28 7.49
C GLN A 22 26.72 -7.31 6.75
N CYS A 23 25.39 -7.31 6.93
CA CYS A 23 24.50 -8.31 6.35
C CYS A 23 23.26 -7.66 5.73
N PRO A 24 23.34 -7.15 4.49
CA PRO A 24 22.18 -6.57 3.82
C PRO A 24 21.06 -7.59 3.63
N PHE A 25 19.86 -7.21 4.03
CA PHE A 25 18.66 -7.99 3.71
C PHE A 25 18.23 -7.69 2.27
N ARG A 26 17.87 -8.73 1.53
CA ARG A 26 17.49 -8.62 0.11
C ARG A 26 16.16 -9.30 -0.15
N VAL A 27 15.29 -8.60 -0.86
CA VAL A 27 14.08 -9.16 -1.48
C VAL A 27 14.28 -9.17 -2.98
N GLN A 28 14.11 -10.32 -3.59
CA GLN A 28 14.24 -10.48 -5.04
C GLN A 28 12.86 -10.83 -5.62
N THR A 29 12.45 -10.05 -6.62
CA THR A 29 11.25 -10.32 -7.43
C THR A 29 11.67 -10.55 -8.88
N GLU A 30 10.72 -10.84 -9.74
CA GLU A 30 10.99 -11.02 -11.18
C GLU A 30 11.51 -9.73 -11.82
N LEU A 31 10.95 -8.57 -11.45
CA LEU A 31 11.21 -7.29 -12.11
C LEU A 31 12.22 -6.41 -11.35
N ALA A 32 12.36 -6.58 -10.03
CA ALA A 32 13.20 -5.73 -9.20
C ALA A 32 13.89 -6.49 -8.07
N ASN A 33 14.96 -5.89 -7.59
CA ASN A 33 15.65 -6.27 -6.36
C ASN A 33 15.54 -5.11 -5.36
N ILE A 34 15.35 -5.46 -4.11
CA ILE A 34 15.26 -4.53 -2.99
C ILE A 34 16.35 -4.91 -1.99
N GLN A 35 17.16 -3.94 -1.59
CA GLN A 35 18.22 -4.15 -0.61
C GLN A 35 18.14 -3.12 0.50
N VAL A 36 18.25 -3.57 1.75
CA VAL A 36 18.19 -2.74 2.95
C VAL A 36 19.21 -3.19 3.98
N LEU A 37 19.59 -2.28 4.88
CA LEU A 37 20.45 -2.57 6.04
C LEU A 37 19.68 -2.59 7.35
N GLY A 38 18.57 -1.87 7.42
CA GLY A 38 17.69 -1.78 8.58
C GLY A 38 16.54 -0.82 8.25
N THR A 39 15.38 -1.36 7.94
CA THR A 39 14.33 -0.59 7.27
C THR A 39 12.98 -1.25 7.49
N GLN A 40 11.96 -0.43 7.65
CA GLN A 40 10.56 -0.85 7.60
C GLN A 40 9.98 -0.45 6.25
N PHE A 41 9.53 -1.43 5.49
CA PHE A 41 9.06 -1.20 4.12
C PHE A 41 8.09 -2.27 3.66
N GLN A 42 7.26 -1.91 2.69
CA GLN A 42 6.34 -2.81 2.00
C GLN A 42 6.85 -3.10 0.59
N VAL A 43 6.74 -4.34 0.17
CA VAL A 43 6.89 -4.74 -1.23
C VAL A 43 5.56 -5.28 -1.74
N THR A 44 5.18 -4.84 -2.92
CA THR A 44 4.05 -5.40 -3.67
C THR A 44 4.56 -5.85 -5.03
N ALA A 45 4.28 -7.07 -5.40
CA ALA A 45 4.70 -7.63 -6.68
C ALA A 45 3.59 -8.47 -7.31
N ASN A 46 3.46 -8.33 -8.63
CA ASN A 46 2.65 -9.18 -9.48
C ASN A 46 3.37 -9.39 -10.82
N ALA A 47 2.76 -10.08 -11.75
CA ALA A 47 3.34 -10.33 -13.06
C ALA A 47 3.68 -9.03 -13.83
N ASN A 48 2.97 -7.93 -13.60
CA ASN A 48 3.08 -6.70 -14.39
C ASN A 48 4.00 -5.66 -13.77
N GLN A 49 4.13 -5.65 -12.43
CA GLN A 49 4.95 -4.65 -11.74
C GLN A 49 5.44 -5.14 -10.38
N THR A 50 6.55 -4.57 -9.94
CA THR A 50 7.04 -4.62 -8.56
C THR A 50 7.15 -3.22 -8.01
N SER A 51 6.71 -3.01 -6.78
CA SER A 51 6.81 -1.74 -6.08
C SER A 51 7.36 -1.88 -4.67
N ALA A 52 7.95 -0.80 -4.18
CA ALA A 52 8.39 -0.69 -2.79
C ALA A 52 7.96 0.66 -2.20
N THR A 53 7.48 0.64 -0.97
CA THR A 53 7.11 1.83 -0.19
C THR A 53 7.85 1.80 1.14
N VAL A 54 8.46 2.91 1.54
CA VAL A 54 9.29 2.98 2.74
C VAL A 54 8.55 3.67 3.89
N GLU A 55 8.38 2.95 4.99
CA GLU A 55 7.85 3.51 6.24
C GLU A 55 8.96 4.16 7.08
N SER A 56 10.13 3.51 7.18
CA SER A 56 11.29 4.08 7.86
C SER A 56 12.60 3.50 7.33
N GLY A 57 13.69 4.26 7.40
CA GLY A 57 15.01 3.85 6.92
C GLY A 57 15.24 4.16 5.44
N LYS A 58 16.04 3.31 4.78
CA LYS A 58 16.43 3.48 3.37
C LYS A 58 16.33 2.16 2.63
N VAL A 59 15.79 2.21 1.42
CA VAL A 59 15.69 1.09 0.48
C VAL A 59 16.48 1.42 -0.77
N ARG A 60 17.37 0.51 -1.19
CA ARG A 60 17.92 0.50 -2.54
C ARG A 60 17.02 -0.38 -3.40
N PHE A 61 16.33 0.25 -4.35
CA PHE A 61 15.42 -0.39 -5.30
C PHE A 61 16.04 -0.37 -6.68
N TYR A 62 16.27 -1.52 -7.31
CA TYR A 62 16.98 -1.61 -8.58
C TYR A 62 16.51 -2.79 -9.43
N ASN A 63 16.72 -2.68 -10.75
CA ASN A 63 16.41 -3.74 -11.70
C ASN A 63 17.68 -4.40 -12.29
N LYS A 64 17.47 -5.38 -13.17
CA LYS A 64 18.57 -6.08 -13.87
C LYS A 64 19.34 -5.18 -14.83
N GLU A 65 18.72 -4.10 -15.33
CA GLU A 65 19.33 -3.10 -16.23
C GLU A 65 20.13 -2.03 -15.47
N GLN A 66 20.38 -2.22 -14.17
CA GLN A 66 21.10 -1.30 -13.28
C GLN A 66 20.43 0.07 -13.10
N LYS A 67 19.15 0.22 -13.49
CA LYS A 67 18.38 1.36 -13.04
C LYS A 67 18.14 1.21 -11.55
N GLU A 68 18.52 2.22 -10.78
CA GLU A 68 18.36 2.19 -9.33
C GLU A 68 17.81 3.48 -8.76
N ALA A 69 17.17 3.35 -7.60
CA ALA A 69 16.70 4.45 -6.80
C ALA A 69 16.94 4.18 -5.31
N ILE A 70 17.31 5.22 -4.59
CA ILE A 70 17.35 5.20 -3.13
C ILE A 70 16.05 5.82 -2.63
N LEU A 71 15.24 5.01 -1.96
CA LEU A 71 13.99 5.43 -1.37
C LEU A 71 14.20 5.68 0.12
N THR A 72 13.60 6.75 0.62
CA THR A 72 13.59 7.09 2.04
C THR A 72 12.15 7.16 2.55
N LYS A 73 11.96 7.40 3.84
CA LYS A 73 10.63 7.47 4.48
C LYS A 73 9.61 8.25 3.64
N GLY A 74 8.46 7.65 3.41
CA GLY A 74 7.34 8.22 2.65
C GLY A 74 7.51 8.15 1.13
N MET A 75 8.64 7.64 0.63
CA MET A 75 8.83 7.46 -0.80
C MET A 75 8.28 6.11 -1.28
N TYR A 76 7.82 6.12 -2.51
CA TYR A 76 7.31 4.97 -3.24
C TYR A 76 7.96 4.89 -4.61
N ALA A 77 8.34 3.70 -5.04
CA ALA A 77 8.77 3.46 -6.40
C ALA A 77 8.16 2.17 -6.94
N PHE A 78 7.97 2.12 -8.24
CA PHE A 78 7.63 0.88 -8.93
C PHE A 78 8.37 0.73 -10.25
N ILE A 79 8.47 -0.51 -10.70
CA ILE A 79 8.99 -0.87 -12.00
C ILE A 79 7.98 -1.80 -12.69
N ASN A 80 7.72 -1.57 -13.97
CA ASN A 80 6.83 -2.38 -14.78
C ASN A 80 7.60 -3.38 -15.65
N GLN A 81 6.87 -4.28 -16.34
CA GLN A 81 7.45 -5.26 -17.27
C GLN A 81 8.30 -4.65 -18.40
N LYS A 82 8.05 -3.38 -18.75
CA LYS A 82 8.83 -2.67 -19.78
C LYS A 82 10.14 -2.09 -19.23
N GLY A 83 10.51 -2.39 -17.98
CA GLY A 83 11.69 -1.83 -17.32
C GLY A 83 11.57 -0.33 -17.00
N GLN A 84 10.37 0.26 -17.07
CA GLN A 84 10.17 1.65 -16.73
C GLN A 84 10.05 1.78 -15.21
N MET A 85 10.93 2.56 -14.61
CA MET A 85 10.93 2.89 -13.19
C MET A 85 10.31 4.26 -12.97
N GLN A 86 9.38 4.33 -12.02
CA GLN A 86 8.82 5.61 -11.54
C GLN A 86 9.05 5.73 -10.04
N ILE A 87 9.37 6.94 -9.61
CA ILE A 87 9.66 7.28 -8.21
C ILE A 87 8.75 8.43 -7.81
N ASN A 88 8.03 8.26 -6.73
CA ASN A 88 7.19 9.28 -6.12
C ASN A 88 7.76 9.61 -4.73
N LYS A 89 7.87 10.90 -4.44
CA LYS A 89 8.39 11.39 -3.15
C LYS A 89 7.37 11.29 -2.01
N GLN A 90 6.12 11.03 -2.35
CA GLN A 90 5.04 10.91 -1.38
C GLN A 90 4.20 9.69 -1.74
N SER A 91 4.15 8.72 -0.82
CA SER A 91 3.24 7.58 -0.91
C SER A 91 1.83 7.98 -0.47
N ASP A 92 0.83 7.21 -0.89
CA ASP A 92 -0.53 7.32 -0.35
C ASP A 92 -0.48 7.11 1.18
N PRO A 93 -1.08 7.99 2.00
CA PRO A 93 -1.08 7.86 3.46
C PRO A 93 -1.67 6.53 3.93
N ASN A 94 -2.56 5.94 3.15
CA ASN A 94 -3.22 4.67 3.48
C ASN A 94 -2.46 3.42 2.98
N THR A 95 -1.24 3.58 2.45
CA THR A 95 -0.45 2.45 1.94
C THR A 95 -0.27 1.34 2.98
N PHE A 96 -0.19 1.69 4.26
CA PHE A 96 0.00 0.74 5.37
C PHE A 96 -1.30 0.45 6.14
N ALA A 97 -2.45 0.99 5.72
CA ALA A 97 -3.72 0.84 6.43
C ALA A 97 -4.14 -0.63 6.63
N TRP A 98 -3.81 -1.52 5.68
CA TRP A 98 -4.06 -2.96 5.79
C TRP A 98 -3.37 -3.62 7.00
N LYS A 99 -2.30 -2.98 7.54
CA LYS A 99 -1.54 -3.45 8.71
C LYS A 99 -1.89 -2.65 9.95
N THR A 100 -2.04 -1.34 9.80
CA THR A 100 -2.20 -0.42 10.93
C THR A 100 -3.66 -0.18 11.30
N HIS A 101 -4.59 -0.44 10.39
CA HIS A 101 -6.01 -0.06 10.48
C HIS A 101 -6.20 1.45 10.72
N VAL A 102 -5.20 2.24 10.33
CA VAL A 102 -5.28 3.71 10.34
C VAL A 102 -5.51 4.19 8.91
N PHE A 103 -6.58 4.94 8.72
CA PHE A 103 -6.94 5.56 7.43
C PHE A 103 -6.96 7.07 7.59
N VAL A 104 -6.35 7.76 6.64
CA VAL A 104 -6.35 9.22 6.57
C VAL A 104 -6.94 9.63 5.23
N TYR A 105 -8.04 10.32 5.26
CA TYR A 105 -8.71 10.84 4.08
C TYR A 105 -8.73 12.37 4.12
N ASN A 106 -8.37 12.99 3.02
CA ASN A 106 -8.44 14.41 2.81
C ASN A 106 -9.04 14.68 1.43
N GLU A 107 -10.28 15.15 1.40
CA GLU A 107 -11.08 15.33 0.18
C GLU A 107 -11.03 14.06 -0.72
N ALA A 108 -11.06 12.89 -0.10
CA ALA A 108 -10.97 11.63 -0.82
C ALA A 108 -12.32 11.26 -1.44
N PRO A 109 -12.37 10.89 -2.73
CA PRO A 109 -13.61 10.42 -3.35
C PRO A 109 -14.16 9.20 -2.61
N LEU A 110 -15.46 9.18 -2.31
CA LEU A 110 -16.10 8.09 -1.56
C LEU A 110 -15.86 6.71 -2.18
N LYS A 111 -15.81 6.62 -3.51
CA LYS A 111 -15.51 5.37 -4.21
C LYS A 111 -14.12 4.84 -3.90
N LYS A 112 -13.12 5.72 -3.73
CA LYS A 112 -11.77 5.34 -3.29
C LYS A 112 -11.79 4.86 -1.84
N VAL A 113 -12.49 5.59 -0.96
CA VAL A 113 -12.66 5.24 0.46
C VAL A 113 -13.24 3.84 0.60
N VAL A 114 -14.37 3.58 -0.06
CA VAL A 114 -15.05 2.28 -0.03
C VAL A 114 -14.12 1.17 -0.50
N LYS A 115 -13.43 1.34 -1.62
CA LYS A 115 -12.51 0.34 -2.16
C LYS A 115 -11.38 0.00 -1.17
N GLU A 116 -10.80 0.99 -0.52
CA GLU A 116 -9.72 0.78 0.47
C GLU A 116 -10.24 0.05 1.71
N LEU A 117 -11.44 0.41 2.19
CA LEU A 117 -12.08 -0.27 3.32
C LEU A 117 -12.39 -1.73 2.99
N GLU A 118 -12.99 -2.02 1.83
CA GLU A 118 -13.25 -3.39 1.36
C GLU A 118 -11.98 -4.22 1.29
N GLU A 119 -10.86 -3.64 0.79
CA GLU A 119 -9.58 -4.33 0.70
C GLU A 119 -8.99 -4.68 2.07
N VAL A 120 -9.16 -3.82 3.07
CA VAL A 120 -8.57 -4.01 4.40
C VAL A 120 -9.44 -4.88 5.28
N TYR A 121 -10.74 -4.61 5.34
CA TYR A 121 -11.66 -5.34 6.22
C TYR A 121 -12.20 -6.64 5.61
N LYS A 122 -11.93 -6.88 4.30
CA LYS A 122 -12.39 -8.08 3.57
C LYS A 122 -13.91 -8.24 3.58
N VAL A 123 -14.61 -7.14 3.43
CA VAL A 123 -16.06 -7.04 3.30
C VAL A 123 -16.44 -6.50 1.94
N HIS A 124 -17.72 -6.61 1.58
CA HIS A 124 -18.26 -5.90 0.43
C HIS A 124 -19.21 -4.80 0.93
N ILE A 125 -19.08 -3.58 0.35
CA ILE A 125 -19.87 -2.42 0.74
C ILE A 125 -20.81 -2.03 -0.40
N GLY A 126 -22.10 -2.19 -0.15
CA GLY A 126 -23.19 -1.80 -1.04
C GLY A 126 -23.64 -0.35 -0.85
N GLY A 127 -24.67 0.03 -1.59
CA GLY A 127 -25.33 1.34 -1.41
C GLY A 127 -24.50 2.54 -1.89
N ILE A 128 -23.45 2.34 -2.71
CA ILE A 128 -22.60 3.43 -3.18
C ILE A 128 -23.40 4.36 -4.09
N PRO A 129 -23.54 5.66 -3.73
CA PRO A 129 -24.32 6.60 -4.53
C PRO A 129 -23.65 6.91 -5.87
N GLN A 130 -24.46 7.22 -6.89
CA GLN A 130 -23.93 7.67 -8.18
C GLN A 130 -23.34 9.09 -8.13
N LYS A 131 -23.87 9.92 -7.23
CA LYS A 131 -23.34 11.26 -6.97
C LYS A 131 -21.96 11.16 -6.33
N GLU A 132 -21.06 12.03 -6.73
CA GLU A 132 -19.72 12.13 -6.13
C GLU A 132 -19.81 12.78 -4.75
N TYR A 133 -19.22 12.11 -3.77
CA TYR A 133 -19.01 12.60 -2.42
C TYR A 133 -17.52 12.55 -2.10
N TYR A 134 -17.08 13.46 -1.24
CA TYR A 134 -15.70 13.54 -0.78
C TYR A 134 -15.69 13.47 0.74
N LEU A 135 -14.74 12.73 1.29
CA LEU A 135 -14.59 12.52 2.72
C LEU A 135 -13.27 13.08 3.22
N THR A 136 -13.32 13.85 4.32
CA THR A 136 -12.13 14.27 5.07
C THR A 136 -12.28 13.81 6.50
N THR A 137 -11.49 12.82 6.90
CA THR A 137 -11.52 12.23 8.25
C THR A 137 -10.30 11.34 8.48
N THR A 138 -10.11 10.94 9.73
CA THR A 138 -9.16 9.90 10.13
C THR A 138 -9.89 8.83 10.93
N PHE A 139 -9.73 7.57 10.55
CA PHE A 139 -10.13 6.41 11.33
C PHE A 139 -8.91 5.73 11.91
N ASP A 140 -8.94 5.40 13.19
CA ASP A 140 -7.84 4.73 13.88
C ASP A 140 -8.41 3.51 14.63
N ASN A 141 -8.07 2.31 14.17
CA ASN A 141 -8.58 1.04 14.70
C ASN A 141 -10.10 1.02 14.92
N THR A 142 -10.84 1.71 14.08
CA THR A 142 -12.30 1.83 14.16
C THR A 142 -12.94 0.60 13.51
N PRO A 143 -13.91 -0.08 14.15
CA PRO A 143 -14.67 -1.16 13.52
C PRO A 143 -15.33 -0.73 12.23
N ILE A 144 -15.46 -1.65 11.24
CA ILE A 144 -15.99 -1.29 9.94
C ILE A 144 -17.46 -0.83 10.01
N GLU A 145 -18.25 -1.41 10.91
CA GLU A 145 -19.64 -1.03 11.14
C GLU A 145 -19.74 0.43 11.58
N ASP A 146 -18.89 0.85 12.52
CA ASP A 146 -18.83 2.23 13.01
C ASP A 146 -18.36 3.19 11.91
N ILE A 147 -17.37 2.78 11.09
CA ILE A 147 -16.92 3.56 9.94
C ILE A 147 -18.08 3.82 8.98
N ILE A 148 -18.85 2.79 8.62
CA ILE A 148 -19.98 2.90 7.71
C ILE A 148 -21.05 3.81 8.30
N GLU A 149 -21.35 3.69 9.59
CA GLU A 149 -22.31 4.57 10.26
C GLU A 149 -21.86 6.04 10.21
N ILE A 150 -20.59 6.32 10.55
CA ILE A 150 -20.00 7.68 10.50
C ILE A 150 -20.11 8.26 9.09
N ILE A 151 -19.75 7.49 8.06
CA ILE A 151 -19.83 7.95 6.66
C ILE A 151 -21.28 8.25 6.29
N ASN A 152 -22.21 7.37 6.62
CA ASN A 152 -23.61 7.56 6.33
C ASN A 152 -24.18 8.82 6.99
N GLN A 153 -23.84 9.05 8.26
CA GLN A 153 -24.27 10.25 8.99
C GLN A 153 -23.64 11.54 8.42
N THR A 154 -22.35 11.47 8.03
CA THR A 154 -21.61 12.65 7.56
C THR A 154 -22.03 13.07 6.15
N LEU A 155 -22.29 12.10 5.26
CA LEU A 155 -22.55 12.35 3.84
C LEU A 155 -24.02 12.13 3.44
N ASP A 156 -24.88 11.80 4.39
CA ASP A 156 -26.30 11.44 4.14
C ASP A 156 -26.41 10.34 3.06
N THR A 157 -25.63 9.28 3.26
CA THR A 157 -25.60 8.10 2.37
C THR A 157 -26.27 6.89 3.02
N LYS A 158 -26.38 5.80 2.28
CA LYS A 158 -26.96 4.53 2.75
C LYS A 158 -26.05 3.37 2.37
N LEU A 159 -24.77 3.48 2.75
CA LEU A 159 -23.84 2.38 2.60
C LEU A 159 -24.23 1.25 3.55
N ASP A 160 -24.08 0.02 3.10
CA ASP A 160 -24.36 -1.19 3.87
C ASP A 160 -23.26 -2.24 3.63
N ILE A 161 -23.00 -3.06 4.65
CA ILE A 161 -22.06 -4.18 4.53
C ILE A 161 -22.87 -5.39 4.07
N THR A 162 -22.54 -5.90 2.90
CA THR A 162 -23.10 -7.15 2.37
C THR A 162 -22.11 -8.28 2.54
N GLN A 163 -22.58 -9.43 2.98
CA GLN A 163 -21.77 -10.64 3.12
C GLN A 163 -21.51 -11.29 1.77
#